data_e56b1a468c526f30fe447e741ed8489c
#
_entry.id   e56b1a468c526f30fe447e741ed8489c
#
_cell.length_a   1.000
_cell.length_b   1.000
_cell.length_c   1.000
_cell.angle_alpha   90.00
_cell.angle_beta   90.00
_cell.angle_gamma   90.00
#
_symmetry.space_group_name_H-M   'P 1'
#
loop_
_entity.id
_entity.type
_entity.pdbx_description
1 polymer ?
#
loop_
_entity_poly.entity_id
_entity_poly.type
_entity_poly.pdbx_seq_one_letter_code
_entity_poly.pdbx_strand_id
1 'polypeptide(L)'
;MNKSHKIKKPIKVKFVFCLLIGFLIGNSFTNLLLQDDRGEIHITIVYSSEKASWMTTAYTDFIDTWNDAHPDEKISIDMHPYGSSDSMIGILNEEISPTIWSPASSIWLPFLNTKWKDLTNNAELIINLSAAVKIIYSPIVIATWEAFNDTHNIKGFSDLHKLNLDSGINIKMAHTDPRLSNSGFMSVIMALSAASGTPSENLTMNDLTDKTNQKWLKEFESSAIMYGKSTGFLARYMKSEGPDKLNIAFLYENLIRDISSSSNGGKVIAIYPEEGTLYSDHPFCILNADWVSPEQRKVAEAFLDFLKEPTTVETALQYGFRPIDPSIPLDPEVFNYEKNGIAYNLNIPELKTPNDVNVLLKISDLWLLSKAS
;
A
#
# COMPACT_ATOMS: atom_id res chain seq x y z
N MET A 1 -74.87 44.51 18.64
CA MET A 1 -74.44 44.28 20.04
C MET A 1 -74.13 42.80 20.19
N ASN A 2 -72.88 42.37 20.16
CA ASN A 2 -72.47 41.06 20.59
C ASN A 2 -71.02 41.09 21.01
N LYS A 3 -70.75 40.77 22.25
CA LYS A 3 -69.43 40.75 22.90
C LYS A 3 -68.75 39.43 22.64
N SER A 4 -67.61 39.44 22.02
CA SER A 4 -66.77 38.28 21.87
C SER A 4 -65.85 38.07 23.09
N HIS A 5 -65.97 36.92 23.73
CA HIS A 5 -65.06 36.49 24.81
C HIS A 5 -63.77 35.89 24.20
N LYS A 6 -62.66 36.52 24.51
CA LYS A 6 -61.32 35.95 24.24
C LYS A 6 -60.91 35.03 25.36
N ILE A 7 -60.80 33.71 25.04
CA ILE A 7 -60.18 32.69 25.90
C ILE A 7 -58.67 32.76 25.74
N LYS A 8 -57.95 33.08 26.81
CA LYS A 8 -56.49 33.02 26.89
C LYS A 8 -56.03 31.57 27.11
N LYS A 9 -55.30 30.99 26.21
CA LYS A 9 -54.66 29.69 26.36
C LYS A 9 -53.37 29.80 27.19
N PRO A 10 -53.06 28.82 28.09
CA PRO A 10 -51.81 28.80 28.86
C PRO A 10 -50.74 28.05 28.04
N ILE A 11 -49.90 28.79 27.30
CA ILE A 11 -48.84 28.22 26.45
C ILE A 11 -47.45 28.14 27.16
N LYS A 12 -47.33 28.66 28.39
CA LYS A 12 -45.98 28.80 29.01
C LYS A 12 -45.46 27.60 29.78
N VAL A 13 -46.31 26.68 30.23
CA VAL A 13 -45.85 25.56 31.10
C VAL A 13 -45.28 24.38 30.31
N LYS A 14 -45.79 24.10 29.10
CA LYS A 14 -45.28 22.97 28.28
C LYS A 14 -43.89 23.24 27.66
N PHE A 15 -43.56 24.51 27.40
CA PHE A 15 -42.25 24.85 26.79
C PHE A 15 -41.11 24.80 27.80
N VAL A 16 -41.34 25.10 29.07
CA VAL A 16 -40.33 25.03 30.13
C VAL A 16 -40.02 23.56 30.47
N PHE A 17 -41.04 22.66 30.42
CA PHE A 17 -40.84 21.25 30.69
C PHE A 17 -40.08 20.52 29.56
N CYS A 18 -40.33 20.89 28.30
CA CYS A 18 -39.56 20.37 27.15
C CYS A 18 -38.12 20.87 27.14
N LEU A 19 -37.86 22.12 27.58
CA LEU A 19 -36.49 22.66 27.70
C LEU A 19 -35.71 22.03 28.84
N LEU A 20 -36.35 21.71 29.97
CA LEU A 20 -35.73 21.01 31.09
C LEU A 20 -35.43 19.52 30.76
N ILE A 21 -36.30 18.82 30.04
CA ILE A 21 -36.07 17.48 29.58
C ILE A 21 -35.01 17.43 28.51
N GLY A 22 -35.01 18.39 27.56
CA GLY A 22 -33.95 18.53 26.54
C GLY A 22 -32.61 18.84 27.17
N PHE A 23 -32.55 19.64 28.24
CA PHE A 23 -31.31 19.96 28.96
C PHE A 23 -30.78 18.79 29.77
N LEU A 24 -31.66 17.98 30.39
CA LEU A 24 -31.31 16.75 31.13
C LEU A 24 -30.88 15.61 30.19
N ILE A 25 -31.52 15.47 29.03
CA ILE A 25 -31.13 14.48 28.00
C ILE A 25 -29.84 14.96 27.30
N GLY A 26 -29.71 16.26 27.02
CA GLY A 26 -28.49 16.85 26.44
C GLY A 26 -27.29 16.68 27.39
N ASN A 27 -27.42 16.96 28.68
CA ASN A 27 -26.36 16.72 29.68
C ASN A 27 -26.07 15.24 29.91
N SER A 28 -27.06 14.34 29.80
CA SER A 28 -26.82 12.90 29.88
C SER A 28 -26.15 12.37 28.62
N PHE A 29 -26.47 12.92 27.44
CA PHE A 29 -25.81 12.58 26.18
C PHE A 29 -24.41 13.20 26.10
N THR A 30 -24.20 14.44 26.57
CA THR A 30 -22.85 15.03 26.66
C THR A 30 -22.00 14.31 27.71
N ASN A 31 -22.57 13.88 28.85
CA ASN A 31 -21.83 13.06 29.80
C ASN A 31 -21.60 11.62 29.32
N LEU A 32 -22.43 11.09 28.42
CA LEU A 32 -22.18 9.77 27.78
C LEU A 32 -21.17 9.88 26.63
N LEU A 33 -21.11 11.05 25.95
CA LEU A 33 -20.09 11.35 24.94
C LEU A 33 -18.80 11.93 25.54
N LEU A 34 -18.84 12.35 26.82
CA LEU A 34 -17.69 12.76 27.63
C LEU A 34 -17.26 11.66 28.61
N GLN A 35 -17.72 10.42 28.42
CA GLN A 35 -17.15 9.29 29.13
C GLN A 35 -15.76 9.04 28.57
N ASP A 36 -14.93 9.88 29.02
CA ASP A 36 -13.56 9.80 29.47
C ASP A 36 -12.63 8.92 28.63
N ASP A 37 -12.31 9.42 27.40
CA ASP A 37 -11.06 9.08 26.70
C ASP A 37 -9.86 9.84 27.31
N ARG A 38 -10.03 10.38 28.54
CA ARG A 38 -8.94 11.03 29.25
C ARG A 38 -7.96 9.97 29.75
N GLY A 39 -7.04 9.62 28.88
CA GLY A 39 -5.96 8.70 29.17
C GLY A 39 -5.65 7.68 28.07
N GLU A 40 -6.46 7.54 27.01
CA GLU A 40 -6.14 6.66 25.89
C GLU A 40 -5.29 7.41 24.85
N ILE A 41 -4.12 6.87 24.53
CA ILE A 41 -3.25 7.41 23.47
C ILE A 41 -3.67 6.77 22.17
N HIS A 42 -4.18 7.59 21.25
CA HIS A 42 -4.63 7.15 19.94
C HIS A 42 -3.58 7.43 18.89
N ILE A 43 -3.13 6.42 18.12
CA ILE A 43 -2.25 6.60 16.96
C ILE A 43 -2.91 6.08 15.68
N THR A 44 -2.57 6.68 14.56
CA THR A 44 -3.01 6.25 13.24
C THR A 44 -1.83 5.75 12.42
N ILE A 45 -1.96 4.54 11.85
CA ILE A 45 -0.97 3.95 10.96
C ILE A 45 -1.56 3.86 9.55
N VAL A 46 -0.95 4.58 8.62
CA VAL A 46 -1.26 4.48 7.19
C VAL A 46 -0.17 3.67 6.51
N TYR A 47 -0.54 2.58 5.84
CA TYR A 47 0.41 1.63 5.28
C TYR A 47 -0.02 1.13 3.91
N SER A 48 0.94 0.63 3.12
CA SER A 48 0.67 0.07 1.81
C SER A 48 -0.09 -1.26 1.92
N SER A 49 -1.12 -1.42 1.11
CA SER A 49 -2.22 -2.38 1.27
C SER A 49 -1.83 -3.86 1.21
N GLU A 50 -0.68 -4.20 0.65
CA GLU A 50 -0.14 -5.57 0.61
C GLU A 50 0.34 -6.06 1.98
N LYS A 51 0.52 -5.16 2.95
CA LYS A 51 0.88 -5.50 4.33
C LYS A 51 -0.33 -5.83 5.21
N ALA A 52 -1.56 -5.67 4.71
CA ALA A 52 -2.76 -5.68 5.55
C ALA A 52 -2.91 -6.94 6.43
N SER A 53 -2.67 -8.13 5.88
CA SER A 53 -2.80 -9.38 6.64
C SER A 53 -1.77 -9.46 7.77
N TRP A 54 -0.50 -9.19 7.48
CA TRP A 54 0.56 -9.18 8.49
C TRP A 54 0.36 -8.08 9.53
N MET A 55 0.04 -6.86 9.10
CA MET A 55 -0.17 -5.71 10.00
C MET A 55 -1.31 -5.97 11.01
N THR A 56 -2.34 -6.72 10.63
CA THR A 56 -3.41 -7.10 11.56
C THR A 56 -2.88 -7.98 12.69
N THR A 57 -2.02 -8.95 12.38
CA THR A 57 -1.39 -9.81 13.39
C THR A 57 -0.41 -9.01 14.24
N ALA A 58 0.51 -8.26 13.63
CA ALA A 58 1.48 -7.45 14.35
C ALA A 58 0.82 -6.43 15.29
N TYR A 59 -0.30 -5.85 14.88
CA TYR A 59 -1.11 -4.96 15.71
C TYR A 59 -1.64 -5.69 16.95
N THR A 60 -2.24 -6.85 16.77
CA THR A 60 -2.83 -7.61 17.89
C THR A 60 -1.76 -8.00 18.90
N ASP A 61 -0.63 -8.54 18.42
CA ASP A 61 0.47 -8.97 19.27
C ASP A 61 1.13 -7.77 20.01
N PHE A 62 1.20 -6.61 19.34
CA PHE A 62 1.72 -5.39 19.97
C PHE A 62 0.79 -4.88 21.08
N ILE A 63 -0.52 -4.84 20.85
CA ILE A 63 -1.48 -4.39 21.87
C ILE A 63 -1.40 -5.27 23.11
N ASP A 64 -1.29 -6.58 22.95
CA ASP A 64 -1.15 -7.51 24.08
C ASP A 64 0.16 -7.24 24.84
N THR A 65 1.27 -7.10 24.10
CA THR A 65 2.60 -6.76 24.67
C THR A 65 2.59 -5.42 25.41
N TRP A 66 1.93 -4.41 24.82
CA TRP A 66 1.83 -3.09 25.44
C TRP A 66 1.02 -3.13 26.74
N ASN A 67 -0.16 -3.77 26.73
CA ASN A 67 -1.04 -3.87 27.88
C ASN A 67 -0.37 -4.60 29.06
N ASP A 68 0.41 -5.64 28.78
CA ASP A 68 1.17 -6.37 29.80
C ASP A 68 2.27 -5.50 30.43
N ALA A 69 2.94 -4.68 29.63
CA ALA A 69 4.01 -3.80 30.07
C ALA A 69 3.52 -2.49 30.73
N HIS A 70 2.32 -2.01 30.33
CA HIS A 70 1.79 -0.69 30.71
C HIS A 70 0.30 -0.81 31.12
N PRO A 71 -0.01 -1.52 32.24
CA PRO A 71 -1.40 -1.80 32.62
C PRO A 71 -2.26 -0.56 32.90
N ASP A 72 -1.64 0.57 33.18
CA ASP A 72 -2.31 1.85 33.48
C ASP A 72 -2.38 2.81 32.26
N GLU A 73 -1.73 2.45 31.14
CA GLU A 73 -1.73 3.27 29.91
C GLU A 73 -2.52 2.58 28.80
N LYS A 74 -3.69 3.10 28.45
CA LYS A 74 -4.48 2.58 27.34
C LYS A 74 -4.04 3.19 26.02
N ILE A 75 -3.93 2.34 25.01
CA ILE A 75 -3.66 2.77 23.63
C ILE A 75 -4.71 2.22 22.68
N SER A 76 -4.95 2.95 21.59
CA SER A 76 -5.70 2.46 20.42
C SER A 76 -4.94 2.82 19.14
N ILE A 77 -5.03 1.95 18.15
CA ILE A 77 -4.35 2.12 16.87
C ILE A 77 -5.33 1.92 15.74
N ASP A 78 -5.55 2.98 14.95
CA ASP A 78 -6.30 2.90 13.71
C ASP A 78 -5.37 2.57 12.55
N MET A 79 -5.70 1.55 11.78
CA MET A 79 -4.89 1.06 10.69
C MET A 79 -5.60 1.20 9.34
N HIS A 80 -4.97 1.92 8.40
CA HIS A 80 -5.56 2.22 7.10
C HIS A 80 -4.67 1.77 5.94
N PRO A 81 -5.11 0.79 5.12
CA PRO A 81 -4.39 0.36 3.93
C PRO A 81 -4.63 1.30 2.74
N TYR A 82 -3.55 1.81 2.13
CA TYR A 82 -3.58 2.71 0.99
C TYR A 82 -2.63 2.26 -0.15
N GLY A 83 -2.73 2.92 -1.30
CA GLY A 83 -1.64 2.99 -2.27
C GLY A 83 -0.56 3.96 -1.77
N SER A 84 0.72 3.72 -2.11
CA SER A 84 1.80 4.54 -1.55
C SER A 84 1.76 6.00 -1.99
N SER A 85 1.49 6.26 -3.28
CA SER A 85 1.35 7.61 -3.80
C SER A 85 0.03 8.25 -3.35
N ASP A 86 -1.05 7.48 -3.31
CA ASP A 86 -2.37 7.91 -2.85
C ASP A 86 -2.31 8.44 -1.41
N SER A 87 -1.68 7.66 -0.49
CA SER A 87 -1.48 8.11 0.89
C SER A 87 -0.54 9.31 1.00
N MET A 88 0.51 9.39 0.17
CA MET A 88 1.36 10.58 0.13
C MET A 88 0.57 11.83 -0.25
N ILE A 89 -0.28 11.75 -1.28
CA ILE A 89 -1.15 12.84 -1.71
C ILE A 89 -2.13 13.22 -0.59
N GLY A 90 -2.74 12.23 0.07
CA GLY A 90 -3.64 12.47 1.20
C GLY A 90 -2.98 13.20 2.38
N ILE A 91 -1.70 12.87 2.69
CA ILE A 91 -0.91 13.59 3.70
C ILE A 91 -0.65 15.04 3.26
N LEU A 92 -0.25 15.23 1.99
CA LEU A 92 0.05 16.57 1.45
C LEU A 92 -1.17 17.48 1.37
N ASN A 93 -2.36 16.91 1.16
CA ASN A 93 -3.64 17.61 1.13
C ASN A 93 -4.30 17.76 2.51
N GLU A 94 -3.66 17.27 3.57
CA GLU A 94 -4.22 17.23 4.94
C GLU A 94 -5.53 16.42 5.06
N GLU A 95 -5.78 15.51 4.11
CA GLU A 95 -6.93 14.59 4.12
C GLU A 95 -6.74 13.44 5.13
N ILE A 96 -5.48 13.08 5.39
CA ILE A 96 -5.08 12.09 6.39
C ILE A 96 -3.88 12.60 7.19
N SER A 97 -3.88 12.32 8.49
CA SER A 97 -2.87 12.80 9.45
C SER A 97 -2.29 11.64 10.26
N PRO A 98 -1.55 10.70 9.63
CA PRO A 98 -1.05 9.53 10.34
C PRO A 98 0.08 9.86 11.31
N THR A 99 0.17 9.09 12.40
CA THR A 99 1.34 9.07 13.29
C THR A 99 2.48 8.32 12.63
N ILE A 100 2.17 7.15 12.02
CA ILE A 100 3.13 6.33 11.27
C ILE A 100 2.67 6.24 9.82
N TRP A 101 3.59 6.49 8.90
CA TRP A 101 3.41 6.25 7.47
C TRP A 101 4.36 5.15 6.99
N SER A 102 3.81 4.13 6.32
CA SER A 102 4.58 3.00 5.82
C SER A 102 4.23 2.71 4.36
N PRO A 103 4.82 3.46 3.40
CA PRO A 103 4.65 3.14 1.98
C PRO A 103 5.33 1.82 1.62
N ALA A 104 5.09 1.30 0.42
CA ALA A 104 5.72 0.04 -0.01
C ALA A 104 7.22 0.19 -0.29
N SER A 105 7.69 1.37 -0.63
CA SER A 105 9.10 1.60 -0.96
C SER A 105 9.63 2.93 -0.43
N SER A 106 10.90 2.93 -0.05
CA SER A 106 11.65 4.13 0.35
C SER A 106 11.73 5.21 -0.72
N ILE A 107 11.45 4.89 -1.97
CA ILE A 107 11.44 5.87 -3.07
C ILE A 107 10.47 7.04 -2.79
N TRP A 108 9.40 6.78 -2.05
CA TRP A 108 8.37 7.77 -1.73
C TRP A 108 8.77 8.76 -0.62
N LEU A 109 9.76 8.40 0.22
CA LEU A 109 10.14 9.22 1.37
C LEU A 109 10.71 10.59 0.96
N PRO A 110 11.70 10.66 0.03
CA PRO A 110 12.20 11.95 -0.43
C PRO A 110 11.15 12.73 -1.24
N PHE A 111 10.20 12.05 -1.93
CA PHE A 111 9.12 12.75 -2.61
C PHE A 111 8.20 13.46 -1.63
N LEU A 112 7.78 12.78 -0.54
CA LEU A 112 6.98 13.41 0.49
C LEU A 112 7.72 14.60 1.11
N ASN A 113 8.98 14.44 1.51
CA ASN A 113 9.78 15.51 2.09
C ASN A 113 9.89 16.74 1.16
N THR A 114 10.17 16.52 -0.13
CA THR A 114 10.30 17.60 -1.11
C THR A 114 8.98 18.35 -1.28
N LYS A 115 7.89 17.61 -1.50
CA LYS A 115 6.56 18.20 -1.68
C LYS A 115 6.06 18.91 -0.43
N TRP A 116 6.31 18.34 0.75
CA TRP A 116 5.97 18.94 2.03
C TRP A 116 6.67 20.28 2.22
N LYS A 117 7.96 20.33 1.96
CA LYS A 117 8.74 21.57 2.02
C LYS A 117 8.21 22.63 1.06
N ASP A 118 7.87 22.26 -0.17
CA ASP A 118 7.34 23.16 -1.18
C ASP A 118 5.99 23.75 -0.78
N LEU A 119 5.13 22.97 -0.12
CA LEU A 119 3.78 23.39 0.30
C LEU A 119 3.79 24.23 1.57
N THR A 120 4.57 23.83 2.57
CA THR A 120 4.53 24.45 3.90
C THR A 120 5.53 25.59 4.08
N ASN A 121 6.48 25.76 3.14
CA ASN A 121 7.67 26.60 3.33
C ASN A 121 8.46 26.31 4.62
N ASN A 122 8.26 25.12 5.19
CA ASN A 122 8.96 24.70 6.40
C ASN A 122 10.32 24.08 6.01
N ALA A 123 11.37 24.48 6.72
CA ALA A 123 12.71 23.90 6.53
C ALA A 123 12.81 22.48 7.12
N GLU A 124 11.93 22.13 8.05
CA GLU A 124 11.94 20.82 8.70
C GLU A 124 11.34 19.75 7.79
N LEU A 125 12.00 18.59 7.78
CA LEU A 125 11.54 17.43 7.04
C LEU A 125 10.43 16.73 7.83
N ILE A 126 9.34 16.40 7.14
CA ILE A 126 8.25 15.62 7.74
C ILE A 126 8.68 14.17 8.04
N ILE A 127 9.70 13.65 7.32
CA ILE A 127 10.30 12.33 7.56
C ILE A 127 11.81 12.48 7.78
N ASN A 128 12.29 11.96 8.90
CA ASN A 128 13.71 11.69 9.07
C ASN A 128 14.08 10.41 8.33
N LEU A 129 14.73 10.53 7.18
CA LEU A 129 15.08 9.40 6.33
C LEU A 129 15.99 8.36 7.01
N SER A 130 16.88 8.82 7.93
CA SER A 130 17.78 7.93 8.64
C SER A 130 17.11 7.16 9.79
N ALA A 131 15.94 7.60 10.23
CA ALA A 131 15.14 6.94 11.25
C ALA A 131 14.07 5.99 10.66
N ALA A 132 13.97 5.90 9.33
CA ALA A 132 13.05 4.96 8.69
C ALA A 132 13.44 3.51 9.02
N VAL A 133 12.50 2.76 9.58
CA VAL A 133 12.69 1.35 9.96
C VAL A 133 12.33 0.47 8.78
N LYS A 134 13.27 -0.41 8.40
CA LYS A 134 13.12 -1.38 7.31
C LYS A 134 13.48 -2.75 7.86
N ILE A 135 12.56 -3.67 7.81
CA ILE A 135 12.71 -5.01 8.39
C ILE A 135 12.38 -6.12 7.40
N ILE A 136 11.57 -5.81 6.40
CA ILE A 136 11.07 -6.73 5.40
C ILE A 136 11.20 -6.13 4.00
N TYR A 137 11.23 -7.01 3.00
CA TYR A 137 11.10 -6.60 1.60
C TYR A 137 10.27 -7.62 0.80
N SER A 138 9.81 -7.20 -0.37
CA SER A 138 9.12 -8.06 -1.31
C SER A 138 9.45 -7.65 -2.75
N PRO A 139 9.86 -8.58 -3.63
CA PRO A 139 10.06 -8.28 -5.05
C PRO A 139 8.73 -8.07 -5.77
N ILE A 140 8.75 -7.28 -6.84
CA ILE A 140 7.65 -7.23 -7.81
C ILE A 140 7.74 -8.50 -8.68
N VAL A 141 6.62 -9.17 -8.88
CA VAL A 141 6.53 -10.38 -9.71
C VAL A 141 5.42 -10.26 -10.74
N ILE A 142 5.53 -11.05 -11.79
CA ILE A 142 4.42 -11.30 -12.70
C ILE A 142 3.59 -12.44 -12.09
N ALA A 143 2.42 -12.10 -11.54
CA ALA A 143 1.46 -13.08 -11.06
C ALA A 143 0.68 -13.66 -12.23
N THR A 144 0.62 -14.97 -12.32
CA THR A 144 -0.17 -15.67 -13.34
C THR A 144 -0.70 -16.99 -12.80
N TRP A 145 -1.63 -17.56 -13.51
CA TRP A 145 -2.16 -18.90 -13.24
C TRP A 145 -1.16 -19.95 -13.77
N GLU A 146 -0.87 -20.97 -12.98
CA GLU A 146 0.07 -22.05 -13.34
C GLU A 146 -0.27 -22.65 -14.70
N ALA A 147 -1.52 -23.05 -14.93
CA ALA A 147 -1.98 -23.60 -16.21
C ALA A 147 -1.81 -22.63 -17.40
N PHE A 148 -1.91 -21.32 -17.16
CA PHE A 148 -1.65 -20.32 -18.20
C PHE A 148 -0.14 -20.25 -18.52
N ASN A 149 0.72 -20.29 -17.50
CA ASN A 149 2.16 -20.29 -17.70
C ASN A 149 2.68 -21.59 -18.32
N ASP A 150 2.11 -22.74 -17.97
CA ASP A 150 2.45 -24.04 -18.59
C ASP A 150 2.22 -24.02 -20.10
N THR A 151 1.22 -23.26 -20.56
CA THR A 151 0.90 -23.13 -21.98
C THR A 151 1.80 -22.11 -22.68
N HIS A 152 2.14 -20.99 -22.02
CA HIS A 152 2.77 -19.84 -22.68
C HIS A 152 4.24 -19.62 -22.31
N ASN A 153 4.74 -20.28 -21.24
CA ASN A 153 6.13 -20.24 -20.78
C ASN A 153 6.69 -18.83 -20.63
N ILE A 154 5.96 -17.97 -19.91
CA ILE A 154 6.33 -16.58 -19.66
C ILE A 154 7.50 -16.55 -18.69
N LYS A 155 8.55 -15.80 -19.02
CA LYS A 155 9.74 -15.63 -18.18
C LYS A 155 9.99 -14.17 -17.79
N GLY A 156 9.37 -13.21 -18.48
CA GLY A 156 9.59 -11.80 -18.23
C GLY A 156 8.71 -10.89 -19.07
N PHE A 157 9.05 -9.60 -19.05
CA PHE A 157 8.32 -8.54 -19.75
C PHE A 157 8.38 -8.70 -21.27
N SER A 158 9.53 -9.14 -21.79
CA SER A 158 9.74 -9.34 -23.23
C SER A 158 8.83 -10.45 -23.79
N ASP A 159 8.59 -11.51 -23.02
CA ASP A 159 7.67 -12.57 -23.44
C ASP A 159 6.22 -12.08 -23.41
N LEU A 160 5.82 -11.34 -22.36
CA LEU A 160 4.49 -10.73 -22.30
C LEU A 160 4.26 -9.78 -23.48
N HIS A 161 5.25 -8.96 -23.83
CA HIS A 161 5.13 -8.08 -24.98
C HIS A 161 4.94 -8.87 -26.28
N LYS A 162 5.70 -9.94 -26.52
CA LYS A 162 5.52 -10.83 -27.68
C LYS A 162 4.15 -11.47 -27.72
N LEU A 163 3.68 -11.98 -26.57
CA LEU A 163 2.36 -12.60 -26.46
C LEU A 163 1.23 -11.59 -26.73
N ASN A 164 1.38 -10.31 -26.33
CA ASN A 164 0.42 -9.25 -26.62
C ASN A 164 0.28 -8.94 -28.12
N LEU A 165 1.33 -9.19 -28.88
CA LEU A 165 1.31 -9.00 -30.35
C LEU A 165 0.69 -10.20 -31.09
N ASP A 166 0.49 -11.33 -30.44
CA ASP A 166 -0.14 -12.51 -31.03
C ASP A 166 -1.67 -12.44 -30.89
N SER A 167 -2.36 -12.20 -31.99
CA SER A 167 -3.80 -12.10 -32.02
C SER A 167 -4.57 -13.37 -31.64
N GLY A 168 -3.89 -14.52 -31.59
CA GLY A 168 -4.45 -15.80 -31.15
C GLY A 168 -4.50 -15.98 -29.64
N ILE A 169 -3.84 -15.10 -28.88
CA ILE A 169 -3.71 -15.21 -27.42
C ILE A 169 -4.50 -14.07 -26.76
N ASN A 170 -5.40 -14.43 -25.85
CA ASN A 170 -6.21 -13.46 -25.12
C ASN A 170 -5.58 -13.15 -23.77
N ILE A 171 -4.63 -12.20 -23.76
CA ILE A 171 -4.04 -11.70 -22.51
C ILE A 171 -4.97 -10.67 -21.88
N LYS A 172 -5.25 -10.87 -20.60
CA LYS A 172 -5.99 -9.95 -19.74
C LYS A 172 -5.07 -9.57 -18.58
N MET A 173 -4.33 -8.50 -18.80
CA MET A 173 -3.32 -8.01 -17.89
C MET A 173 -3.87 -6.91 -16.99
N ALA A 174 -3.35 -6.79 -15.78
CA ALA A 174 -3.58 -5.65 -14.91
C ALA A 174 -2.34 -5.31 -14.09
N HIS A 175 -2.16 -4.03 -13.82
CA HIS A 175 -1.29 -3.54 -12.76
C HIS A 175 -1.98 -2.40 -12.01
N THR A 176 -1.38 -1.89 -10.95
CA THR A 176 -1.96 -0.75 -10.25
C THR A 176 -1.66 0.55 -11.00
N ASP A 177 -2.51 1.56 -10.84
CA ASP A 177 -2.27 2.89 -11.39
C ASP A 177 -0.96 3.46 -10.83
N PRO A 178 0.06 3.73 -11.66
CA PRO A 178 1.37 4.20 -11.19
C PRO A 178 1.34 5.58 -10.53
N ARG A 179 0.23 6.32 -10.69
CA ARG A 179 0.00 7.61 -10.00
C ARG A 179 -0.49 7.43 -8.57
N LEU A 180 -0.99 6.23 -8.21
CA LEU A 180 -1.60 5.94 -6.91
C LEU A 180 -0.82 4.90 -6.11
N SER A 181 -0.18 3.95 -6.78
CA SER A 181 0.38 2.75 -6.14
C SER A 181 1.80 2.44 -6.60
N ASN A 182 2.62 2.00 -5.64
CA ASN A 182 4.04 1.70 -5.88
C ASN A 182 4.25 0.54 -6.85
N SER A 183 3.46 -0.55 -6.79
CA SER A 183 3.68 -1.69 -7.70
C SER A 183 3.48 -1.31 -9.16
N GLY A 184 2.48 -0.47 -9.49
CA GLY A 184 2.30 0.05 -10.84
C GLY A 184 3.44 0.97 -11.26
N PHE A 185 3.87 1.86 -10.37
CA PHE A 185 5.01 2.75 -10.62
C PHE A 185 6.29 1.94 -10.93
N MET A 186 6.60 0.95 -10.12
CA MET A 186 7.76 0.07 -10.34
C MET A 186 7.60 -0.81 -11.59
N SER A 187 6.40 -1.33 -11.87
CA SER A 187 6.15 -2.15 -13.06
C SER A 187 6.39 -1.36 -14.36
N VAL A 188 6.02 -0.08 -14.39
CA VAL A 188 6.30 0.78 -15.56
C VAL A 188 7.80 1.05 -15.71
N ILE A 189 8.55 1.23 -14.61
CA ILE A 189 10.02 1.33 -14.66
C ILE A 189 10.63 0.05 -15.24
N MET A 190 10.19 -1.12 -14.76
CA MET A 190 10.69 -2.42 -15.23
C MET A 190 10.32 -2.65 -16.71
N ALA A 191 9.10 -2.32 -17.12
CA ALA A 191 8.66 -2.41 -18.51
C ALA A 191 9.49 -1.50 -19.44
N LEU A 192 9.81 -0.26 -19.00
CA LEU A 192 10.67 0.65 -19.76
C LEU A 192 12.12 0.15 -19.83
N SER A 193 12.62 -0.42 -18.73
CA SER A 193 13.96 -1.06 -18.72
C SER A 193 14.01 -2.21 -19.72
N ALA A 194 12.99 -3.08 -19.77
CA ALA A 194 12.89 -4.15 -20.74
C ALA A 194 12.78 -3.64 -22.19
N ALA A 195 12.00 -2.56 -22.41
CA ALA A 195 11.80 -1.95 -23.72
C ALA A 195 13.11 -1.35 -24.29
N SER A 196 13.87 -0.66 -23.45
CA SER A 196 15.10 0.01 -23.85
C SER A 196 16.33 -0.89 -23.86
N GLY A 197 16.28 -2.03 -23.16
CA GLY A 197 17.45 -2.86 -22.87
C GLY A 197 18.46 -2.18 -21.94
N THR A 198 18.06 -1.09 -21.27
CA THR A 198 18.89 -0.33 -20.34
C THR A 198 18.56 -0.75 -18.91
N PRO A 199 19.54 -1.09 -18.06
CA PRO A 199 19.31 -1.33 -16.64
C PRO A 199 18.54 -0.17 -16.00
N SER A 200 17.57 -0.47 -15.15
CA SER A 200 16.62 0.53 -14.64
C SER A 200 17.29 1.73 -13.95
N GLU A 201 18.41 1.52 -13.24
CA GLU A 201 19.18 2.58 -12.59
C GLU A 201 19.86 3.54 -13.56
N ASN A 202 20.05 3.13 -14.81
CA ASN A 202 20.69 3.90 -15.86
C ASN A 202 19.68 4.52 -16.84
N LEU A 203 18.40 4.35 -16.62
CA LEU A 203 17.37 4.98 -17.44
C LEU A 203 17.51 6.50 -17.43
N THR A 204 17.35 7.10 -18.59
CA THR A 204 17.46 8.54 -18.84
C THR A 204 16.17 9.10 -19.43
N MET A 205 16.08 10.43 -19.49
CA MET A 205 14.96 11.09 -20.20
C MET A 205 14.93 10.75 -21.69
N ASN A 206 16.06 10.39 -22.30
CA ASN A 206 16.09 9.93 -23.70
C ASN A 206 15.35 8.60 -23.84
N ASP A 207 15.53 7.66 -22.91
CA ASP A 207 14.81 6.37 -22.94
C ASP A 207 13.30 6.58 -22.82
N LEU A 208 12.85 7.55 -22.00
CA LEU A 208 11.44 7.90 -21.85
C LEU A 208 10.85 8.51 -23.12
N THR A 209 11.63 9.31 -23.85
CA THR A 209 11.17 10.05 -25.04
C THR A 209 11.42 9.32 -26.35
N ASP A 210 12.18 8.21 -26.33
CA ASP A 210 12.41 7.39 -27.51
C ASP A 210 11.10 6.78 -28.03
N LYS A 211 10.84 6.98 -29.32
CA LYS A 211 9.59 6.54 -29.95
C LYS A 211 9.44 5.01 -30.01
N THR A 212 10.56 4.29 -30.06
CA THR A 212 10.56 2.81 -30.07
C THR A 212 10.14 2.30 -28.70
N ASN A 213 10.70 2.86 -27.63
CA ASN A 213 10.34 2.51 -26.26
C ASN A 213 8.89 2.88 -25.93
N GLN A 214 8.43 4.06 -26.37
CA GLN A 214 7.03 4.47 -26.21
C GLN A 214 6.07 3.55 -26.95
N LYS A 215 6.41 3.16 -28.19
CA LYS A 215 5.61 2.19 -28.97
C LYS A 215 5.56 0.83 -28.28
N TRP A 216 6.72 0.34 -27.80
CA TRP A 216 6.80 -0.93 -27.08
C TRP A 216 5.93 -0.90 -25.81
N LEU A 217 6.04 0.18 -25.02
CA LEU A 217 5.22 0.33 -23.80
C LEU A 217 3.72 0.40 -24.14
N LYS A 218 3.34 1.09 -25.20
CA LYS A 218 1.96 1.12 -25.68
C LYS A 218 1.46 -0.28 -26.07
N GLU A 219 2.24 -1.04 -26.81
CA GLU A 219 1.94 -2.42 -27.19
C GLU A 219 1.81 -3.32 -25.96
N PHE A 220 2.74 -3.16 -24.98
CA PHE A 220 2.68 -3.87 -23.71
C PHE A 220 1.39 -3.54 -22.92
N GLU A 221 1.02 -2.27 -22.84
CA GLU A 221 -0.19 -1.81 -22.15
C GLU A 221 -1.50 -2.17 -22.89
N SER A 222 -1.44 -2.60 -24.14
CA SER A 222 -2.63 -2.87 -24.93
C SER A 222 -3.52 -4.00 -24.39
N SER A 223 -2.94 -4.92 -23.60
CA SER A 223 -3.66 -6.00 -22.92
C SER A 223 -4.16 -5.64 -21.53
N ALA A 224 -3.86 -4.43 -21.05
CA ALA A 224 -4.30 -3.99 -19.74
C ALA A 224 -5.81 -3.72 -19.72
N ILE A 225 -6.54 -4.54 -18.97
CA ILE A 225 -8.00 -4.46 -18.86
C ILE A 225 -8.46 -3.55 -17.72
N MET A 226 -7.59 -3.31 -16.75
CA MET A 226 -7.88 -2.44 -15.61
C MET A 226 -6.59 -1.98 -14.90
N TYR A 227 -6.73 -0.93 -14.11
CA TYR A 227 -5.67 -0.41 -13.22
C TYR A 227 -6.20 -0.36 -11.79
N GLY A 228 -5.58 -1.16 -10.92
CA GLY A 228 -5.95 -1.21 -9.51
C GLY A 228 -5.52 0.04 -8.75
N LYS A 229 -6.31 0.48 -7.77
CA LYS A 229 -5.92 1.59 -6.89
C LYS A 229 -4.83 1.23 -5.88
N SER A 230 -4.69 -0.05 -5.56
CA SER A 230 -3.64 -0.56 -4.67
C SER A 230 -3.35 -2.04 -4.96
N THR A 231 -2.16 -2.50 -4.58
CA THR A 231 -1.70 -3.87 -4.92
C THR A 231 -2.51 -4.95 -4.20
N GLY A 232 -2.84 -4.73 -2.92
CA GLY A 232 -3.70 -5.67 -2.19
C GLY A 232 -5.13 -5.76 -2.77
N PHE A 233 -5.66 -4.65 -3.31
CA PHE A 233 -6.92 -4.70 -4.06
C PHE A 233 -6.79 -5.57 -5.30
N LEU A 234 -5.74 -5.36 -6.10
CA LEU A 234 -5.54 -6.10 -7.35
C LEU A 234 -5.35 -7.60 -7.10
N ALA A 235 -4.63 -8.00 -6.05
CA ALA A 235 -4.46 -9.39 -5.67
C ALA A 235 -5.80 -10.06 -5.30
N ARG A 236 -6.63 -9.38 -4.50
CA ARG A 236 -7.97 -9.89 -4.17
C ARG A 236 -8.86 -10.01 -5.40
N TYR A 237 -8.79 -9.04 -6.32
CA TYR A 237 -9.52 -9.10 -7.59
C TYR A 237 -9.10 -10.31 -8.41
N MET A 238 -7.79 -10.54 -8.60
CA MET A 238 -7.28 -11.72 -9.30
C MET A 238 -7.81 -13.02 -8.68
N LYS A 239 -7.73 -13.14 -7.34
CA LYS A 239 -8.21 -14.32 -6.60
C LYS A 239 -9.71 -14.58 -6.78
N SER A 240 -10.54 -13.52 -6.73
CA SER A 240 -12.00 -13.64 -6.79
C SER A 240 -12.54 -13.87 -8.19
N GLU A 241 -11.94 -13.25 -9.20
CA GLU A 241 -12.48 -13.23 -10.57
C GLU A 241 -11.96 -14.38 -11.45
N GLY A 242 -10.80 -14.95 -11.11
CA GLY A 242 -10.23 -16.10 -11.82
C GLY A 242 -9.57 -15.78 -13.16
N PRO A 243 -9.00 -16.83 -13.84
CA PRO A 243 -8.17 -16.66 -15.04
C PRO A 243 -8.95 -16.12 -16.26
N ASP A 244 -10.23 -16.37 -16.33
CA ASP A 244 -11.07 -15.87 -17.44
C ASP A 244 -11.24 -14.35 -17.42
N LYS A 245 -11.05 -13.71 -16.26
CA LYS A 245 -11.17 -12.26 -16.08
C LYS A 245 -9.83 -11.58 -16.01
N LEU A 246 -8.82 -12.21 -15.35
CA LEU A 246 -7.49 -11.66 -15.16
C LEU A 246 -6.49 -12.81 -15.16
N ASN A 247 -5.65 -12.90 -16.20
CA ASN A 247 -4.66 -13.97 -16.29
C ASN A 247 -3.23 -13.51 -16.00
N ILE A 248 -2.95 -12.20 -16.03
CA ILE A 248 -1.65 -11.61 -15.68
C ILE A 248 -1.86 -10.41 -14.76
N ALA A 249 -1.13 -10.36 -13.65
CA ALA A 249 -1.07 -9.17 -12.78
C ALA A 249 0.35 -8.89 -12.30
N PHE A 250 0.69 -7.60 -12.09
CA PHE A 250 1.96 -7.22 -11.44
C PHE A 250 1.69 -6.99 -9.96
N LEU A 251 2.23 -7.88 -9.14
CA LEU A 251 1.99 -7.92 -7.69
C LEU A 251 3.32 -8.00 -6.94
N TYR A 252 3.27 -7.87 -5.62
CA TYR A 252 4.37 -8.27 -4.75
C TYR A 252 4.33 -9.77 -4.48
N GLU A 253 5.50 -10.38 -4.34
CA GLU A 253 5.65 -11.81 -4.06
C GLU A 253 4.82 -12.28 -2.86
N ASN A 254 4.82 -11.52 -1.77
CA ASN A 254 4.08 -11.87 -0.56
C ASN A 254 2.57 -12.07 -0.80
N LEU A 255 1.98 -11.34 -1.73
CA LEU A 255 0.58 -11.49 -2.08
C LEU A 255 0.28 -12.80 -2.84
N ILE A 256 1.27 -13.35 -3.57
CA ILE A 256 1.10 -14.63 -4.27
C ILE A 256 0.84 -15.75 -3.26
N ARG A 257 1.59 -15.77 -2.15
CA ARG A 257 1.36 -16.73 -1.06
C ARG A 257 -0.10 -16.72 -0.57
N ASP A 258 -0.72 -15.52 -0.45
CA ASP A 258 -2.10 -15.38 0.03
C ASP A 258 -3.16 -15.78 -1.01
N ILE A 259 -2.82 -15.70 -2.30
CA ILE A 259 -3.76 -15.99 -3.39
C ILE A 259 -3.45 -17.27 -4.13
N SER A 260 -2.31 -17.93 -3.86
CA SER A 260 -1.85 -19.11 -4.58
C SER A 260 -2.87 -20.25 -4.57
N SER A 261 -3.51 -20.50 -3.44
CA SER A 261 -4.58 -21.51 -3.31
C SER A 261 -5.95 -20.89 -3.64
N SER A 262 -6.16 -20.50 -4.89
CA SER A 262 -7.47 -19.96 -5.31
C SER A 262 -8.42 -21.08 -5.71
N SER A 263 -9.65 -21.04 -5.18
CA SER A 263 -10.70 -21.98 -5.56
C SER A 263 -11.28 -21.73 -6.97
N ASN A 264 -11.05 -20.53 -7.55
CA ASN A 264 -11.71 -20.07 -8.77
C ASN A 264 -10.88 -20.21 -10.05
N GLY A 265 -9.79 -20.99 -10.08
CA GLY A 265 -9.02 -21.07 -11.33
C GLY A 265 -7.69 -21.81 -11.21
N GLY A 266 -7.48 -22.50 -10.11
CA GLY A 266 -6.24 -23.23 -9.86
C GLY A 266 -5.20 -22.37 -9.11
N LYS A 267 -3.95 -22.76 -9.23
CA LYS A 267 -2.83 -22.16 -8.51
C LYS A 267 -2.34 -20.90 -9.21
N VAL A 268 -2.17 -19.82 -8.45
CA VAL A 268 -1.45 -18.61 -8.88
C VAL A 268 0.02 -18.76 -8.50
N ILE A 269 0.91 -18.44 -9.41
CA ILE A 269 2.37 -18.50 -9.25
C ILE A 269 3.02 -17.15 -9.50
N ALA A 270 4.18 -16.95 -8.89
CA ALA A 270 5.07 -15.84 -9.15
C ALA A 270 6.05 -16.20 -10.28
N ILE A 271 6.05 -15.43 -11.35
CA ILE A 271 7.14 -15.40 -12.31
C ILE A 271 8.07 -14.26 -11.92
N TYR A 272 9.31 -14.60 -11.69
CA TYR A 272 10.39 -13.63 -11.43
C TYR A 272 10.99 -13.25 -12.77
N PRO A 273 10.83 -11.99 -13.24
CA PRO A 273 11.25 -11.61 -14.58
C PRO A 273 12.75 -11.83 -14.80
N GLU A 274 13.13 -12.49 -15.91
CA GLU A 274 14.54 -12.75 -16.24
C GLU A 274 15.34 -11.47 -16.47
N GLU A 275 14.66 -10.37 -16.84
CA GLU A 275 15.26 -9.04 -16.93
C GLU A 275 15.64 -8.46 -15.55
N GLY A 276 15.16 -9.07 -14.47
CA GLY A 276 15.32 -8.62 -13.10
C GLY A 276 14.08 -7.99 -12.52
N THR A 277 14.11 -7.71 -11.21
CA THR A 277 13.00 -7.07 -10.52
C THR A 277 13.44 -6.02 -9.51
N LEU A 278 12.55 -5.05 -9.27
CA LEU A 278 12.69 -4.06 -8.22
C LEU A 278 12.15 -4.63 -6.89
N TYR A 279 12.88 -4.37 -5.81
CA TYR A 279 12.49 -4.76 -4.46
C TYR A 279 11.83 -3.58 -3.74
N SER A 280 10.73 -3.85 -3.06
CA SER A 280 10.07 -2.91 -2.18
C SER A 280 10.49 -3.20 -0.73
N ASP A 281 11.08 -2.21 -0.06
CA ASP A 281 11.73 -2.32 1.25
C ASP A 281 10.84 -1.89 2.42
N HIS A 282 9.56 -1.64 2.17
CA HIS A 282 8.49 -1.40 3.13
C HIS A 282 8.88 -0.55 4.36
N PRO A 283 9.37 0.67 4.20
CA PRO A 283 9.82 1.49 5.33
C PRO A 283 8.67 1.88 6.24
N PHE A 284 8.93 2.01 7.53
CA PHE A 284 8.05 2.57 8.56
C PHE A 284 8.65 3.87 9.06
N CYS A 285 7.88 4.95 9.01
CA CYS A 285 8.32 6.29 9.36
C CYS A 285 7.33 6.94 10.34
N ILE A 286 7.81 7.40 11.49
CA ILE A 286 7.04 8.31 12.35
C ILE A 286 7.11 9.69 11.73
N LEU A 287 5.97 10.33 11.51
CA LEU A 287 5.94 11.66 10.91
C LEU A 287 6.35 12.74 11.92
N ASN A 288 7.14 13.69 11.46
CA ASN A 288 7.50 14.88 12.22
C ASN A 288 6.57 16.03 11.84
N ALA A 289 5.35 15.94 12.33
CA ALA A 289 4.26 16.86 12.01
C ALA A 289 3.57 17.34 13.29
N ASP A 290 2.99 18.53 13.24
CA ASP A 290 2.37 19.18 14.41
C ASP A 290 1.18 18.40 15.00
N TRP A 291 0.58 17.51 14.21
CA TRP A 291 -0.49 16.63 14.71
C TRP A 291 0.00 15.39 15.46
N VAL A 292 1.31 15.15 15.53
CA VAL A 292 1.90 14.00 16.26
C VAL A 292 2.38 14.46 17.63
N SER A 293 1.62 14.15 18.66
CA SER A 293 1.98 14.50 20.04
C SER A 293 3.20 13.71 20.56
N PRO A 294 3.87 14.17 21.62
CA PRO A 294 4.95 13.41 22.27
C PRO A 294 4.49 12.02 22.74
N GLU A 295 3.26 11.88 23.25
CA GLU A 295 2.68 10.63 23.73
C GLU A 295 2.44 9.67 22.57
N GLN A 296 1.87 10.15 21.47
CA GLN A 296 1.69 9.37 20.23
C GLN A 296 3.04 8.91 19.68
N ARG A 297 4.06 9.77 19.71
CA ARG A 297 5.42 9.41 19.28
C ARG A 297 6.01 8.30 20.14
N LYS A 298 5.85 8.35 21.47
CA LYS A 298 6.30 7.29 22.39
C LYS A 298 5.70 5.93 22.01
N VAL A 299 4.38 5.87 21.76
CA VAL A 299 3.70 4.63 21.35
C VAL A 299 4.19 4.17 19.97
N ALA A 300 4.34 5.11 19.04
CA ALA A 300 4.83 4.82 17.70
C ALA A 300 6.27 4.25 17.70
N GLU A 301 7.17 4.82 18.51
CA GLU A 301 8.53 4.32 18.69
C GLU A 301 8.54 2.91 19.28
N ALA A 302 7.73 2.66 20.29
CA ALA A 302 7.58 1.32 20.86
C ALA A 302 7.04 0.31 19.85
N PHE A 303 6.06 0.70 19.00
CA PHE A 303 5.57 -0.14 17.92
C PHE A 303 6.67 -0.46 16.89
N LEU A 304 7.48 0.54 16.49
CA LEU A 304 8.59 0.31 15.56
C LEU A 304 9.70 -0.57 16.18
N ASP A 305 9.94 -0.48 17.49
CA ASP A 305 10.87 -1.36 18.18
C ASP A 305 10.34 -2.80 18.25
N PHE A 306 9.06 -2.98 18.54
CA PHE A 306 8.38 -4.27 18.49
C PHE A 306 8.47 -4.91 17.09
N LEU A 307 8.30 -4.14 16.03
CA LEU A 307 8.43 -4.66 14.66
C LEU A 307 9.84 -5.17 14.32
N LYS A 308 10.88 -4.69 15.00
CA LYS A 308 12.27 -5.13 14.82
C LYS A 308 12.60 -6.43 15.56
N GLU A 309 11.74 -6.88 16.47
CA GLU A 309 11.97 -8.11 17.21
C GLU A 309 12.03 -9.30 16.25
N PRO A 310 13.00 -10.22 16.40
CA PRO A 310 13.14 -11.37 15.50
C PRO A 310 11.84 -12.18 15.32
N THR A 311 11.10 -12.38 16.40
CA THR A 311 9.80 -13.10 16.41
C THR A 311 8.74 -12.40 15.58
N THR A 312 8.72 -11.05 15.60
CA THR A 312 7.78 -10.26 14.78
C THR A 312 8.17 -10.30 13.30
N VAL A 313 9.47 -10.26 13.01
CA VAL A 313 9.96 -10.45 11.63
C VAL A 313 9.63 -11.85 11.13
N GLU A 314 9.87 -12.91 11.93
CA GLU A 314 9.51 -14.29 11.60
C GLU A 314 7.99 -14.42 11.31
N THR A 315 7.15 -13.68 12.05
CA THR A 315 5.71 -13.63 11.76
C THR A 315 5.45 -13.03 10.37
N ALA A 316 6.18 -11.98 9.96
CA ALA A 316 6.04 -11.41 8.62
C ALA A 316 6.40 -12.42 7.50
N LEU A 317 7.37 -13.33 7.75
CA LEU A 317 7.73 -14.37 6.80
C LEU A 317 6.55 -15.33 6.52
N GLN A 318 5.70 -15.58 7.53
CA GLN A 318 4.50 -16.42 7.36
C GLN A 318 3.50 -15.79 6.38
N TYR A 319 3.61 -14.50 6.11
CA TYR A 319 2.84 -13.75 5.10
C TYR A 319 3.58 -13.57 3.78
N GLY A 320 4.71 -14.27 3.59
CA GLY A 320 5.49 -14.25 2.34
C GLY A 320 6.40 -13.04 2.17
N PHE A 321 6.59 -12.22 3.20
CA PHE A 321 7.64 -11.19 3.19
C PHE A 321 9.02 -11.81 3.43
N ARG A 322 10.04 -11.22 2.85
CA ARG A 322 11.44 -11.60 3.06
C ARG A 322 12.08 -10.67 4.10
N PRO A 323 12.92 -11.19 5.00
CA PRO A 323 13.59 -10.36 5.99
C PRO A 323 14.73 -9.56 5.33
N ILE A 324 14.94 -8.31 5.79
CA ILE A 324 16.13 -7.53 5.38
C ILE A 324 17.39 -8.08 6.06
N ASP A 325 17.26 -8.55 7.30
CA ASP A 325 18.34 -9.22 8.01
C ASP A 325 18.55 -10.64 7.44
N PRO A 326 19.68 -10.90 6.75
CA PRO A 326 19.93 -12.21 6.15
C PRO A 326 20.22 -13.31 7.17
N SER A 327 20.39 -12.96 8.46
CA SER A 327 20.56 -13.95 9.53
C SER A 327 19.26 -14.64 9.92
N ILE A 328 18.10 -14.07 9.55
CA ILE A 328 16.78 -14.68 9.75
C ILE A 328 16.50 -15.60 8.56
N PRO A 329 16.45 -16.94 8.78
CA PRO A 329 16.25 -17.86 7.69
C PRO A 329 14.82 -17.82 7.16
N LEU A 330 14.66 -18.02 5.86
CA LEU A 330 13.34 -18.21 5.25
C LEU A 330 12.73 -19.55 5.69
N ASP A 331 11.42 -19.56 5.88
CA ASP A 331 10.67 -20.81 6.13
C ASP A 331 10.43 -21.55 4.81
N PRO A 332 10.97 -22.77 4.62
CA PRO A 332 10.78 -23.53 3.38
C PRO A 332 9.35 -24.04 3.17
N GLU A 333 8.51 -24.01 4.21
CA GLU A 333 7.09 -24.31 4.07
C GLU A 333 6.30 -23.12 3.50
N VAL A 334 6.78 -21.91 3.71
CA VAL A 334 6.21 -20.67 3.16
C VAL A 334 6.77 -20.38 1.78
N PHE A 335 8.11 -20.30 1.66
CA PHE A 335 8.81 -20.04 0.40
C PHE A 335 9.00 -21.37 -0.36
N ASN A 336 7.90 -21.84 -0.93
CA ASN A 336 7.80 -23.12 -1.63
C ASN A 336 7.02 -22.93 -2.92
N TYR A 337 7.73 -23.01 -4.05
CA TYR A 337 7.13 -22.76 -5.35
C TYR A 337 6.01 -23.75 -5.68
N GLU A 338 6.22 -25.02 -5.40
CA GLU A 338 5.24 -26.08 -5.67
C GLU A 338 3.98 -25.93 -4.80
N LYS A 339 4.14 -25.49 -3.55
CA LYS A 339 3.04 -25.36 -2.59
C LYS A 339 2.35 -24.01 -2.67
N ASN A 340 3.12 -22.92 -2.67
CA ASN A 340 2.64 -21.57 -2.46
C ASN A 340 2.90 -20.63 -3.64
N GLY A 341 3.49 -21.11 -4.73
CA GLY A 341 3.76 -20.32 -5.93
C GLY A 341 4.89 -19.30 -5.78
N ILE A 342 5.65 -19.32 -4.67
CA ILE A 342 6.78 -18.41 -4.41
C ILE A 342 8.08 -19.18 -4.16
N ALA A 343 9.18 -18.71 -4.74
CA ALA A 343 10.46 -19.39 -4.70
C ALA A 343 11.20 -19.19 -3.37
N TYR A 344 11.98 -20.19 -2.93
CA TYR A 344 12.88 -20.04 -1.80
C TYR A 344 14.04 -19.10 -2.14
N ASN A 345 14.75 -19.36 -3.22
CA ASN A 345 15.86 -18.54 -3.70
C ASN A 345 15.44 -17.67 -4.88
N LEU A 346 15.88 -16.42 -4.88
CA LEU A 346 15.71 -15.50 -6.01
C LEU A 346 16.99 -15.54 -6.87
N ASN A 347 16.92 -16.22 -8.02
CA ASN A 347 18.05 -16.34 -8.96
C ASN A 347 17.86 -15.38 -10.14
N ILE A 348 17.53 -14.15 -9.84
CA ILE A 348 17.27 -13.08 -10.81
C ILE A 348 18.04 -11.81 -10.43
N PRO A 349 18.38 -10.93 -11.38
CA PRO A 349 18.99 -9.64 -11.08
C PRO A 349 18.08 -8.78 -10.18
N GLU A 350 18.66 -8.19 -9.14
CA GLU A 350 18.02 -7.11 -8.41
C GLU A 350 18.22 -5.81 -9.18
N LEU A 351 17.14 -5.25 -9.68
CA LEU A 351 17.13 -3.93 -10.31
C LEU A 351 17.17 -2.84 -9.23
N LYS A 352 17.72 -1.70 -9.60
CA LYS A 352 17.71 -0.48 -8.78
C LYS A 352 16.79 0.56 -9.38
N THR A 353 16.25 1.44 -8.55
CA THR A 353 15.46 2.57 -9.05
C THR A 353 16.33 3.53 -9.90
N PRO A 354 15.76 4.20 -10.90
CA PRO A 354 16.49 5.18 -11.69
C PRO A 354 17.25 6.21 -10.85
N ASN A 355 18.52 6.42 -11.19
CA ASN A 355 19.36 7.44 -10.54
C ASN A 355 18.94 8.86 -10.94
N ASP A 356 18.37 9.03 -12.13
CA ASP A 356 17.88 10.31 -12.61
C ASP A 356 16.48 10.61 -12.02
N VAL A 357 16.44 11.61 -11.15
CA VAL A 357 15.19 12.06 -10.51
C VAL A 357 14.14 12.51 -11.53
N ASN A 358 14.57 13.06 -12.68
CA ASN A 358 13.63 13.48 -13.72
C ASN A 358 12.91 12.28 -14.34
N VAL A 359 13.59 11.15 -14.48
CA VAL A 359 12.96 9.89 -14.92
C VAL A 359 11.86 9.49 -13.93
N LEU A 360 12.17 9.49 -12.63
CA LEU A 360 11.19 9.14 -11.59
C LEU A 360 9.97 10.08 -11.60
N LEU A 361 10.20 11.38 -11.79
CA LEU A 361 9.11 12.37 -11.83
C LEU A 361 8.23 12.22 -13.07
N LYS A 362 8.75 11.67 -14.17
CA LYS A 362 8.08 11.59 -15.47
C LYS A 362 7.52 10.21 -15.82
N ILE A 363 7.80 9.18 -15.04
CA ILE A 363 7.38 7.81 -15.36
C ILE A 363 5.85 7.68 -15.47
N SER A 364 5.11 8.32 -14.57
CA SER A 364 3.63 8.31 -14.59
C SER A 364 3.06 9.08 -15.79
N ASP A 365 3.73 10.19 -16.21
CA ASP A 365 3.36 10.95 -17.38
C ASP A 365 3.57 10.13 -18.66
N LEU A 366 4.72 9.42 -18.75
CA LEU A 366 5.03 8.53 -19.88
C LEU A 366 3.96 7.43 -20.00
N TRP A 367 3.62 6.79 -18.89
CA TRP A 367 2.58 5.77 -18.88
C TRP A 367 1.23 6.33 -19.36
N LEU A 368 0.83 7.53 -18.94
CA LEU A 368 -0.38 8.18 -19.45
C LEU A 368 -0.33 8.42 -20.96
N LEU A 369 0.81 8.85 -21.49
CA LEU A 369 1.00 9.07 -22.92
C LEU A 369 0.88 7.76 -23.72
N SER A 370 1.39 6.65 -23.19
CA SER A 370 1.28 5.34 -23.85
C SER A 370 -0.17 4.88 -24.04
N LYS A 371 -1.11 5.42 -23.24
CA LYS A 371 -2.54 5.10 -23.29
C LYS A 371 -3.37 6.07 -24.12
N ALA A 372 -2.96 7.32 -24.25
CA ALA A 372 -3.74 8.38 -24.90
C ALA A 372 -3.64 8.37 -26.43
N SER A 373 -2.83 7.54 -27.00
CA SER A 373 -2.54 7.40 -28.43
C SER A 373 -3.02 6.04 -28.94
#